data_6aafd4c9c56aa2d078f1306232548d91
#
_entry.id   6aafd4c9c56aa2d078f1306232548d91
#
_cell.length_a   1.000
_cell.length_b   1.000
_cell.length_c   1.000
_cell.angle_alpha   90.00
_cell.angle_beta   90.00
_cell.angle_gamma   90.00
#
_symmetry.space_group_name_H-M   'P 1'
#
loop_
_entity.id
_entity.type
_entity.pdbx_description
1 polymer ?
#
loop_
_entity_poly.entity_id
_entity_poly.type
_entity_poly.pdbx_seq_one_letter_code
_entity_poly.pdbx_strand_id
1 'polypeptide(L)'
;MNRFNHKTLELVEHHPEGLSTINYSNLTLKSESEVAGGQFHLVMQQIGLGLPVESLLKEYPQINNWVDKVKPFLNILGNKQWNAQIQYLYHDILLYSECDLIIYGENQVVGFDWTIQKPPKFEILESKWQTQLRLFLLHERTEMPLEQISLVYLFINTDSIYQFTYSENKHLAFKERLEETLAPFIGDNNEKKHLADKITPQEAHDKWLAREISTTEYLAAIPEVEL
;
A
#
# COMPACT_ATOMS: atom_id res chain seq x y z
N MET A 1 6.78 -5.89 14.67
CA MET A 1 6.50 -6.25 13.26
C MET A 1 6.55 -4.99 12.41
N ASN A 2 7.48 -4.92 11.48
CA ASN A 2 7.63 -3.77 10.58
C ASN A 2 6.49 -3.76 9.55
N ARG A 3 6.01 -2.54 9.20
CA ARG A 3 4.92 -2.35 8.22
C ARG A 3 5.41 -1.45 7.09
N PHE A 4 5.35 -1.94 5.86
CA PHE A 4 5.82 -1.23 4.68
C PHE A 4 4.72 -1.07 3.64
N ASN A 5 4.58 0.14 3.13
CA ASN A 5 3.80 0.44 1.93
C ASN A 5 4.75 0.94 0.83
N HIS A 6 4.19 1.29 -0.32
CA HIS A 6 4.98 1.78 -1.45
C HIS A 6 5.87 3.00 -1.11
N LYS A 7 5.40 3.93 -0.25
CA LYS A 7 6.19 5.11 0.16
C LYS A 7 7.37 4.72 1.03
N THR A 8 7.14 3.78 1.95
CA THR A 8 8.20 3.26 2.82
C THR A 8 9.22 2.49 2.01
N LEU A 9 8.79 1.65 1.05
CA LEU A 9 9.69 0.91 0.17
C LEU A 9 10.51 1.84 -0.72
N GLU A 10 9.90 2.86 -1.33
CA GLU A 10 10.58 3.87 -2.14
C GLU A 10 11.62 4.64 -1.31
N LEU A 11 11.29 4.97 -0.07
CA LEU A 11 12.20 5.65 0.84
C LEU A 11 13.39 4.76 1.21
N VAL A 12 13.16 3.50 1.55
CA VAL A 12 14.21 2.54 1.91
C VAL A 12 15.14 2.27 0.74
N GLU A 13 14.59 2.12 -0.47
CA GLU A 13 15.39 1.93 -1.69
C GLU A 13 16.38 3.09 -1.92
N HIS A 14 15.96 4.32 -1.64
CA HIS A 14 16.79 5.51 -1.86
C HIS A 14 17.64 5.90 -0.63
N HIS A 15 17.21 5.52 0.58
CA HIS A 15 17.82 5.89 1.85
C HIS A 15 17.78 4.74 2.86
N PRO A 16 18.58 3.68 2.67
CA PRO A 16 18.55 2.50 3.54
C PRO A 16 18.79 2.79 5.03
N GLU A 17 19.53 3.88 5.33
CA GLU A 17 19.86 4.29 6.71
C GLU A 17 18.82 5.27 7.32
N GLY A 18 17.80 5.68 6.57
CA GLY A 18 16.98 6.88 6.84
C GLY A 18 15.65 6.68 7.55
N LEU A 19 15.25 5.47 7.93
CA LEU A 19 13.93 5.25 8.55
C LEU A 19 13.74 5.96 9.91
N SER A 20 14.82 6.33 10.59
CA SER A 20 14.77 6.99 11.90
C SER A 20 14.46 8.51 11.84
N THR A 21 14.46 9.13 10.65
CA THR A 21 14.38 10.59 10.48
C THR A 21 13.14 11.10 9.77
N ILE A 22 12.11 10.28 9.56
CA ILE A 22 10.91 10.70 8.84
C ILE A 22 10.05 11.61 9.73
N ASN A 23 10.23 12.92 9.58
CA ASN A 23 9.31 13.92 10.11
C ASN A 23 8.08 14.02 9.18
N TYR A 24 6.96 13.43 9.58
CA TYR A 24 5.67 13.51 8.88
C TYR A 24 4.96 14.88 9.02
N SER A 25 5.65 15.92 9.45
CA SER A 25 5.06 17.23 9.74
C SER A 25 5.13 18.19 8.55
N ASN A 26 4.50 17.88 7.43
CA ASN A 26 4.15 18.88 6.43
C ASN A 26 2.63 18.96 6.30
N LEU A 27 2.00 19.70 7.24
CA LEU A 27 0.64 20.21 7.09
C LEU A 27 0.66 21.31 6.00
N THR A 28 0.70 20.92 4.74
CA THR A 28 0.45 21.83 3.63
C THR A 28 -1.06 22.01 3.50
N LEU A 29 -1.50 23.26 3.31
CA LEU A 29 -2.90 23.55 2.95
C LEU A 29 -3.22 22.79 1.65
N LYS A 30 -4.28 21.98 1.68
CA LYS A 30 -4.74 21.27 0.50
C LYS A 30 -5.18 22.24 -0.58
N SER A 31 -4.78 22.00 -1.82
CA SER A 31 -5.26 22.73 -2.98
C SER A 31 -6.76 22.46 -3.22
N GLU A 32 -7.46 23.34 -3.94
CA GLU A 32 -8.87 23.11 -4.30
C GLU A 32 -9.06 21.80 -5.05
N SER A 33 -8.11 21.41 -5.90
CA SER A 33 -8.15 20.14 -6.60
C SER A 33 -7.99 18.94 -5.67
N GLU A 34 -7.17 19.04 -4.63
CA GLU A 34 -7.05 17.96 -3.62
C GLU A 34 -8.31 17.82 -2.77
N VAL A 35 -8.98 18.95 -2.48
CA VAL A 35 -10.29 18.93 -1.79
C VAL A 35 -11.35 18.26 -2.66
N ALA A 36 -11.46 18.66 -3.93
CA ALA A 36 -12.41 18.08 -4.87
C ALA A 36 -12.14 16.57 -5.12
N GLY A 37 -10.87 16.18 -5.22
CA GLY A 37 -10.46 14.77 -5.30
C GLY A 37 -10.89 13.98 -4.06
N GLY A 38 -10.67 14.53 -2.87
CA GLY A 38 -11.10 13.93 -1.62
C GLY A 38 -12.62 13.76 -1.54
N GLN A 39 -13.38 14.76 -1.97
CA GLN A 39 -14.86 14.69 -2.06
C GLN A 39 -15.31 13.60 -3.04
N PHE A 40 -14.67 13.50 -4.20
CA PHE A 40 -14.96 12.45 -5.18
C PHE A 40 -14.75 11.04 -4.59
N HIS A 41 -13.60 10.78 -3.94
CA HIS A 41 -13.35 9.51 -3.28
C HIS A 41 -14.40 9.20 -2.20
N LEU A 42 -14.81 10.21 -1.41
CA LEU A 42 -15.84 10.05 -0.40
C LEU A 42 -17.21 9.66 -1.02
N VAL A 43 -17.59 10.30 -2.13
CA VAL A 43 -18.83 9.96 -2.86
C VAL A 43 -18.75 8.54 -3.40
N MET A 44 -17.64 8.14 -4.01
CA MET A 44 -17.45 6.77 -4.50
C MET A 44 -17.54 5.75 -3.36
N GLN A 45 -17.02 6.07 -2.20
CA GLN A 45 -17.13 5.24 -1.00
C GLN A 45 -18.59 5.11 -0.54
N GLN A 46 -19.37 6.20 -0.54
CA GLN A 46 -20.79 6.17 -0.20
C GLN A 46 -21.58 5.31 -1.19
N ILE A 47 -21.30 5.41 -2.49
CA ILE A 47 -21.87 4.55 -3.53
C ILE A 47 -21.57 3.08 -3.23
N GLY A 48 -20.33 2.76 -2.87
CA GLY A 48 -19.91 1.42 -2.50
C GLY A 48 -20.65 0.85 -1.29
N LEU A 49 -21.03 1.71 -0.34
CA LEU A 49 -21.81 1.37 0.84
C LEU A 49 -23.33 1.33 0.55
N GLY A 50 -23.78 1.62 -0.67
CA GLY A 50 -25.20 1.70 -1.03
C GLY A 50 -25.92 2.88 -0.40
N LEU A 51 -25.21 3.93 0.01
CA LEU A 51 -25.79 5.13 0.59
C LEU A 51 -26.31 6.07 -0.51
N PRO A 52 -27.42 6.81 -0.25
CA PRO A 52 -27.95 7.76 -1.22
C PRO A 52 -27.01 8.95 -1.41
N VAL A 53 -26.65 9.22 -2.67
CA VAL A 53 -25.74 10.32 -3.05
C VAL A 53 -26.38 11.34 -3.99
N GLU A 54 -27.64 11.16 -4.37
CA GLU A 54 -28.33 11.91 -5.43
C GLU A 54 -28.43 13.40 -5.12
N SER A 55 -28.67 13.79 -3.86
CA SER A 55 -28.72 15.18 -3.42
C SER A 55 -27.36 15.86 -3.55
N LEU A 56 -26.32 15.17 -3.14
CA LEU A 56 -24.94 15.64 -3.21
C LEU A 56 -24.45 15.75 -4.65
N LEU A 57 -24.78 14.78 -5.52
CA LEU A 57 -24.41 14.82 -6.94
C LEU A 57 -25.13 15.97 -7.70
N LYS A 58 -26.35 16.36 -7.27
CA LYS A 58 -27.04 17.53 -7.83
C LYS A 58 -26.36 18.83 -7.45
N GLU A 59 -25.83 18.93 -6.22
CA GLU A 59 -25.14 20.12 -5.73
C GLU A 59 -23.75 20.27 -6.36
N TYR A 60 -23.08 19.15 -6.69
CA TYR A 60 -21.74 19.10 -7.26
C TYR A 60 -21.71 18.44 -8.64
N PRO A 61 -22.12 19.13 -9.74
CA PRO A 61 -22.22 18.55 -11.08
C PRO A 61 -20.89 18.00 -11.61
N GLN A 62 -19.76 18.56 -11.21
CA GLN A 62 -18.44 18.07 -11.58
C GLN A 62 -18.18 16.68 -10.99
N ILE A 63 -18.53 16.46 -9.72
CA ILE A 63 -18.38 15.15 -9.07
C ILE A 63 -19.34 14.14 -9.72
N ASN A 64 -20.56 14.55 -10.06
CA ASN A 64 -21.47 13.69 -10.79
C ASN A 64 -20.89 13.21 -12.12
N ASN A 65 -20.31 14.12 -12.90
CA ASN A 65 -19.63 13.77 -14.16
C ASN A 65 -18.47 12.76 -13.92
N TRP A 66 -17.70 12.92 -12.87
CA TRP A 66 -16.63 11.98 -12.52
C TRP A 66 -17.17 10.60 -12.12
N VAL A 67 -18.24 10.54 -11.34
CA VAL A 67 -18.92 9.30 -10.97
C VAL A 67 -19.42 8.57 -12.21
N ASP A 68 -20.04 9.31 -13.17
CA ASP A 68 -20.56 8.71 -14.41
C ASP A 68 -19.45 8.06 -15.24
N LYS A 69 -18.24 8.57 -15.21
CA LYS A 69 -17.07 7.98 -15.89
C LYS A 69 -16.59 6.67 -15.23
N VAL A 70 -16.79 6.50 -13.94
CA VAL A 70 -16.42 5.27 -13.22
C VAL A 70 -17.51 4.20 -13.32
N LYS A 71 -18.78 4.58 -13.40
CA LYS A 71 -19.92 3.65 -13.41
C LYS A 71 -19.78 2.44 -14.35
N PRO A 72 -19.29 2.58 -15.60
CA PRO A 72 -19.13 1.43 -16.51
C PRO A 72 -18.28 0.31 -15.94
N PHE A 73 -17.24 0.64 -15.16
CA PHE A 73 -16.34 -0.33 -14.54
C PHE A 73 -16.98 -1.05 -13.35
N LEU A 74 -18.01 -0.43 -12.74
CA LEU A 74 -18.75 -1.05 -11.64
C LEU A 74 -19.66 -2.19 -12.10
N ASN A 75 -19.91 -2.33 -13.40
CA ASN A 75 -20.74 -3.40 -13.96
C ASN A 75 -19.98 -4.72 -14.17
N ILE A 76 -18.67 -4.74 -13.93
CA ILE A 76 -17.87 -5.97 -13.97
C ILE A 76 -18.40 -6.94 -12.91
N LEU A 77 -18.64 -8.19 -13.35
CA LEU A 77 -19.16 -9.24 -12.49
C LEU A 77 -18.10 -9.71 -11.49
N GLY A 78 -18.50 -9.89 -10.24
CA GLY A 78 -17.63 -10.34 -9.17
C GLY A 78 -17.98 -9.73 -7.81
N ASN A 79 -17.34 -10.25 -6.78
CA ASN A 79 -17.45 -9.67 -5.44
C ASN A 79 -16.61 -8.39 -5.38
N LYS A 80 -17.22 -7.29 -4.94
CA LYS A 80 -16.62 -5.97 -4.88
C LYS A 80 -16.20 -5.61 -3.46
N GLN A 81 -14.92 -5.29 -3.30
CA GLN A 81 -14.38 -4.77 -2.05
C GLN A 81 -13.95 -3.31 -2.27
N TRP A 82 -14.67 -2.39 -1.66
CA TRP A 82 -14.43 -0.95 -1.75
C TRP A 82 -13.42 -0.49 -0.70
N ASN A 83 -12.58 0.50 -1.05
CA ASN A 83 -11.50 1.01 -0.21
C ASN A 83 -10.70 -0.14 0.41
N ALA A 84 -10.34 -1.08 -0.45
CA ALA A 84 -9.74 -2.33 -0.03
C ALA A 84 -8.31 -2.16 0.40
N GLN A 85 -8.02 -2.48 1.66
CA GLN A 85 -6.65 -2.64 2.12
C GLN A 85 -6.22 -4.08 1.88
N ILE A 86 -5.15 -4.22 1.09
CA ILE A 86 -4.52 -5.51 0.80
C ILE A 86 -3.25 -5.58 1.64
N GLN A 87 -3.04 -6.72 2.30
CA GLN A 87 -1.85 -6.94 3.11
C GLN A 87 -1.38 -8.38 2.99
N TYR A 88 -0.06 -8.54 3.06
CA TYR A 88 0.61 -9.82 2.99
C TYR A 88 1.84 -9.83 3.90
N LEU A 89 2.03 -10.92 4.65
CA LEU A 89 3.19 -11.08 5.50
C LEU A 89 4.34 -11.68 4.67
N TYR A 90 5.33 -10.85 4.36
CA TYR A 90 6.53 -11.24 3.63
C TYR A 90 7.69 -11.35 4.62
N HIS A 91 8.14 -12.58 4.90
CA HIS A 91 8.97 -12.87 6.07
C HIS A 91 8.30 -12.32 7.35
N ASP A 92 8.99 -11.49 8.14
CA ASP A 92 8.43 -10.85 9.33
C ASP A 92 7.97 -9.40 9.09
N ILE A 93 7.77 -9.02 7.83
CA ILE A 93 7.41 -7.67 7.40
C ILE A 93 5.99 -7.68 6.83
N LEU A 94 5.11 -6.84 7.37
CA LEU A 94 3.78 -6.66 6.83
C LEU A 94 3.82 -5.66 5.66
N LEU A 95 3.69 -6.18 4.45
CA LEU A 95 3.47 -5.37 3.25
C LEU A 95 2.00 -5.02 3.13
N TYR A 96 1.69 -3.76 2.77
CA TYR A 96 0.30 -3.34 2.58
C TYR A 96 0.16 -2.26 1.51
N SER A 97 -1.00 -2.25 0.88
CA SER A 97 -1.42 -1.20 -0.04
C SER A 97 -2.94 -1.07 -0.04
N GLU A 98 -3.45 -0.05 -0.71
CA GLU A 98 -4.88 0.23 -0.81
C GLU A 98 -5.26 0.38 -2.28
N CYS A 99 -6.46 -0.09 -2.61
CA CYS A 99 -7.15 0.15 -3.89
C CYS A 99 -8.51 0.76 -3.61
N ASP A 100 -8.97 1.66 -4.47
CA ASP A 100 -10.32 2.23 -4.34
C ASP A 100 -11.40 1.17 -4.47
N LEU A 101 -11.16 0.18 -5.33
CA LEU A 101 -12.03 -0.97 -5.54
C LEU A 101 -11.21 -2.19 -5.96
N ILE A 102 -11.56 -3.36 -5.42
CA ILE A 102 -11.11 -4.65 -5.97
C ILE A 102 -12.34 -5.44 -6.37
N ILE A 103 -12.32 -6.03 -7.56
CA ILE A 103 -13.35 -6.94 -8.06
C ILE A 103 -12.75 -8.34 -8.16
N TYR A 104 -13.28 -9.25 -7.37
CA TYR A 104 -12.94 -10.67 -7.38
C TYR A 104 -13.94 -11.40 -8.28
N GLY A 105 -13.58 -11.60 -9.54
CA GLY A 105 -14.32 -12.38 -10.50
C GLY A 105 -13.97 -13.87 -10.43
N GLU A 106 -14.66 -14.69 -11.20
CA GLU A 106 -14.43 -16.13 -11.26
C GLU A 106 -13.04 -16.47 -11.85
N ASN A 107 -12.64 -15.76 -12.90
CA ASN A 107 -11.39 -15.99 -13.64
C ASN A 107 -10.49 -14.76 -13.69
N GLN A 108 -10.71 -13.77 -12.86
CA GLN A 108 -9.89 -12.56 -12.82
C GLN A 108 -10.02 -11.84 -11.49
N VAL A 109 -8.94 -11.14 -11.11
CA VAL A 109 -8.95 -10.15 -10.04
C VAL A 109 -8.48 -8.82 -10.61
N VAL A 110 -9.30 -7.79 -10.44
CA VAL A 110 -9.03 -6.46 -10.97
C VAL A 110 -9.03 -5.45 -9.82
N GLY A 111 -7.88 -4.82 -9.58
CA GLY A 111 -7.78 -3.66 -8.71
C GLY A 111 -8.07 -2.39 -9.51
N PHE A 112 -8.74 -1.43 -8.90
CA PHE A 112 -9.02 -0.11 -9.47
C PHE A 112 -8.51 1.00 -8.56
N ASP A 113 -7.97 2.01 -9.20
CA ASP A 113 -7.58 3.27 -8.57
C ASP A 113 -8.04 4.41 -9.48
N TRP A 114 -8.73 5.39 -8.94
CA TRP A 114 -9.18 6.55 -9.70
C TRP A 114 -8.62 7.84 -9.15
N THR A 115 -8.31 8.75 -10.04
CA THR A 115 -7.72 10.02 -9.68
C THR A 115 -8.16 11.11 -10.66
N ILE A 116 -8.22 12.35 -10.15
CA ILE A 116 -8.44 13.54 -10.96
C ILE A 116 -7.13 14.16 -11.49
N GLN A 117 -6.00 13.61 -11.11
CA GLN A 117 -4.68 14.07 -11.57
C GLN A 117 -4.44 13.72 -13.04
N LYS A 118 -3.47 14.40 -13.66
CA LYS A 118 -3.03 14.04 -15.00
C LYS A 118 -2.23 12.73 -14.99
N PRO A 119 -2.43 11.86 -16.01
CA PRO A 119 -1.66 10.63 -16.08
C PRO A 119 -0.17 10.94 -16.29
N PRO A 120 0.73 10.26 -15.58
CA PRO A 120 2.15 10.21 -15.95
C PRO A 120 2.31 9.37 -17.22
N LYS A 121 3.54 9.24 -17.74
CA LYS A 121 3.81 8.26 -18.80
C LYS A 121 3.51 6.85 -18.28
N PHE A 122 2.98 6.00 -19.18
CA PHE A 122 2.57 4.63 -18.84
C PHE A 122 3.70 3.84 -18.17
N GLU A 123 4.91 3.87 -18.75
CA GLU A 123 6.09 3.13 -18.29
C GLU A 123 6.55 3.62 -16.92
N ILE A 124 6.41 4.92 -16.65
CA ILE A 124 6.74 5.50 -15.34
C ILE A 124 5.77 4.99 -14.26
N LEU A 125 4.46 4.93 -14.58
CA LEU A 125 3.48 4.44 -13.62
C LEU A 125 3.62 2.94 -13.38
N GLU A 126 3.93 2.18 -14.44
CA GLU A 126 4.17 0.74 -14.36
C GLU A 126 5.35 0.39 -13.43
N SER A 127 6.44 1.17 -13.50
CA SER A 127 7.65 0.94 -12.68
C SER A 127 7.54 1.45 -11.23
N LYS A 128 6.49 2.20 -10.89
CA LYS A 128 6.32 2.70 -9.52
C LYS A 128 6.08 1.58 -8.52
N TRP A 129 6.66 1.74 -7.34
CA TRP A 129 6.43 0.85 -6.19
C TRP A 129 4.94 0.62 -5.92
N GLN A 130 4.12 1.66 -6.03
CA GLN A 130 2.69 1.57 -5.80
C GLN A 130 1.99 0.58 -6.74
N THR A 131 2.29 0.65 -8.05
CA THR A 131 1.70 -0.24 -9.06
C THR A 131 2.19 -1.67 -8.89
N GLN A 132 3.49 -1.85 -8.75
CA GLN A 132 4.12 -3.17 -8.60
C GLN A 132 3.69 -3.86 -7.30
N LEU A 133 3.70 -3.14 -6.18
CA LEU A 133 3.26 -3.67 -4.89
C LEU A 133 1.79 -4.11 -4.90
N ARG A 134 0.91 -3.32 -5.52
CA ARG A 134 -0.51 -3.67 -5.63
C ARG A 134 -0.72 -4.97 -6.41
N LEU A 135 -0.07 -5.11 -7.57
CA LEU A 135 -0.14 -6.33 -8.39
C LEU A 135 0.40 -7.55 -7.62
N PHE A 136 1.54 -7.39 -6.96
CA PHE A 136 2.13 -8.42 -6.11
C PHE A 136 1.16 -8.84 -4.99
N LEU A 137 0.64 -7.88 -4.22
CA LEU A 137 -0.27 -8.16 -3.11
C LEU A 137 -1.59 -8.80 -3.57
N LEU A 138 -2.13 -8.41 -4.73
CA LEU A 138 -3.31 -9.04 -5.32
C LEU A 138 -3.05 -10.51 -5.62
N HIS A 139 -1.88 -10.85 -6.16
CA HIS A 139 -1.49 -12.24 -6.42
C HIS A 139 -1.32 -13.03 -5.12
N GLU A 140 -0.46 -12.55 -4.21
CA GLU A 140 -0.15 -13.25 -2.95
C GLU A 140 -1.38 -13.45 -2.06
N ARG A 141 -2.38 -12.57 -2.17
CA ARG A 141 -3.62 -12.65 -1.38
C ARG A 141 -4.67 -13.56 -1.98
N THR A 142 -4.68 -13.73 -3.30
CA THR A 142 -5.74 -14.45 -4.01
C THR A 142 -5.29 -15.79 -4.57
N GLU A 143 -3.99 -16.01 -4.71
CA GLU A 143 -3.39 -17.16 -5.38
C GLU A 143 -3.89 -17.38 -6.83
N MET A 144 -4.50 -16.33 -7.42
CA MET A 144 -4.96 -16.36 -8.80
C MET A 144 -3.77 -16.43 -9.74
N PRO A 145 -3.89 -17.11 -10.91
CA PRO A 145 -2.87 -17.06 -11.94
C PRO A 145 -2.48 -15.62 -12.28
N LEU A 146 -1.18 -15.40 -12.48
CA LEU A 146 -0.64 -14.03 -12.69
C LEU A 146 -1.34 -13.29 -13.82
N GLU A 147 -1.63 -13.99 -14.93
CA GLU A 147 -2.26 -13.42 -16.12
C GLU A 147 -3.73 -13.01 -15.88
N GLN A 148 -4.32 -13.49 -14.80
CA GLN A 148 -5.69 -13.18 -14.40
C GLN A 148 -5.75 -11.98 -13.42
N ILE A 149 -4.59 -11.37 -13.11
CA ILE A 149 -4.48 -10.22 -12.23
C ILE A 149 -4.19 -8.98 -13.04
N SER A 150 -4.95 -7.93 -12.78
CA SER A 150 -4.74 -6.62 -13.39
C SER A 150 -5.03 -5.48 -12.43
N LEU A 151 -4.41 -4.34 -12.72
CA LEU A 151 -4.64 -3.08 -12.02
C LEU A 151 -5.01 -2.01 -13.04
N VAL A 152 -6.11 -1.32 -12.80
CA VAL A 152 -6.64 -0.28 -13.69
C VAL A 152 -6.61 1.06 -12.98
N TYR A 153 -5.92 2.03 -13.59
CA TYR A 153 -5.96 3.43 -13.16
C TYR A 153 -6.89 4.22 -14.07
N LEU A 154 -7.84 4.92 -13.46
CA LEU A 154 -8.78 5.80 -14.15
C LEU A 154 -8.40 7.26 -13.87
N PHE A 155 -7.89 7.95 -14.88
CA PHE A 155 -7.55 9.37 -14.83
C PHE A 155 -8.75 10.19 -15.30
N ILE A 156 -9.63 10.50 -14.37
CA ILE A 156 -11.00 10.97 -14.62
C ILE A 156 -11.06 12.29 -15.40
N ASN A 157 -10.12 13.23 -15.14
CA ASN A 157 -10.11 14.53 -15.82
C ASN A 157 -9.64 14.47 -17.27
N THR A 158 -8.94 13.40 -17.66
CA THR A 158 -8.35 13.24 -19.00
C THR A 158 -8.96 12.10 -19.79
N ASP A 159 -9.93 11.39 -19.20
CA ASP A 159 -10.53 10.18 -19.77
C ASP A 159 -9.49 9.10 -20.15
N SER A 160 -8.32 9.14 -19.50
CA SER A 160 -7.25 8.19 -19.77
C SER A 160 -7.38 6.98 -18.84
N ILE A 161 -7.21 5.79 -19.41
CA ILE A 161 -7.29 4.52 -18.70
C ILE A 161 -5.98 3.78 -18.93
N TYR A 162 -5.30 3.41 -17.84
CA TYR A 162 -4.13 2.57 -17.89
C TYR A 162 -4.43 1.24 -17.21
N GLN A 163 -4.24 0.15 -17.94
CA GLN A 163 -4.38 -1.20 -17.41
C GLN A 163 -3.03 -1.89 -17.40
N PHE A 164 -2.63 -2.35 -16.25
CA PHE A 164 -1.41 -3.14 -16.02
C PHE A 164 -1.80 -4.57 -15.77
N THR A 165 -1.37 -5.48 -16.65
CA THR A 165 -1.49 -6.93 -16.47
C THR A 165 -0.25 -7.44 -15.74
N TYR A 166 -0.45 -8.44 -14.88
CA TYR A 166 0.65 -9.09 -14.21
C TYR A 166 1.18 -10.26 -15.04
N SER A 167 2.45 -10.60 -14.88
CA SER A 167 3.08 -11.71 -15.57
C SER A 167 4.23 -12.28 -14.72
N GLU A 168 4.67 -13.50 -15.05
CA GLU A 168 5.76 -14.16 -14.33
C GLU A 168 7.04 -13.31 -14.31
N ASN A 169 7.44 -12.73 -15.45
CA ASN A 169 8.63 -11.87 -15.51
C ASN A 169 8.52 -10.63 -14.60
N LYS A 170 7.34 -10.01 -14.57
CA LYS A 170 7.09 -8.86 -13.68
C LYS A 170 7.10 -9.27 -12.22
N HIS A 171 6.54 -10.43 -11.91
CA HIS A 171 6.52 -10.98 -10.56
C HIS A 171 7.93 -11.27 -10.05
N LEU A 172 8.74 -11.96 -10.84
CA LEU A 172 10.13 -12.28 -10.49
C LEU A 172 10.98 -11.02 -10.32
N ALA A 173 10.91 -10.08 -11.27
CA ALA A 173 11.63 -8.82 -11.20
C ALA A 173 11.22 -7.97 -9.97
N PHE A 174 9.93 -7.97 -9.63
CA PHE A 174 9.47 -7.27 -8.44
C PHE A 174 9.93 -7.94 -7.15
N LYS A 175 9.92 -9.27 -7.08
CA LYS A 175 10.43 -10.02 -5.92
C LYS A 175 11.92 -9.75 -5.70
N GLU A 176 12.72 -9.78 -6.75
CA GLU A 176 14.16 -9.46 -6.67
C GLU A 176 14.37 -8.04 -6.11
N ARG A 177 13.69 -7.03 -6.68
CA ARG A 177 13.72 -5.66 -6.18
C ARG A 177 13.27 -5.54 -4.72
N LEU A 178 12.23 -6.28 -4.33
CA LEU A 178 11.69 -6.29 -2.98
C LEU A 178 12.69 -6.92 -2.00
N GLU A 179 13.32 -8.04 -2.35
CA GLU A 179 14.33 -8.72 -1.55
C GLU A 179 15.56 -7.83 -1.33
N GLU A 180 16.06 -7.20 -2.40
CA GLU A 180 17.17 -6.25 -2.31
C GLU A 180 16.84 -5.07 -1.39
N THR A 181 15.64 -4.48 -1.55
CA THR A 181 15.20 -3.33 -0.75
C THR A 181 14.99 -3.71 0.72
N LEU A 182 14.48 -4.90 0.99
CA LEU A 182 14.18 -5.37 2.35
C LEU A 182 15.34 -6.11 3.02
N ALA A 183 16.44 -6.39 2.32
CA ALA A 183 17.58 -7.12 2.86
C ALA A 183 18.07 -6.59 4.23
N PRO A 184 18.13 -5.25 4.49
CA PRO A 184 18.52 -4.73 5.79
C PRO A 184 17.55 -5.06 6.93
N PHE A 185 16.31 -5.45 6.60
CA PHE A 185 15.22 -5.71 7.56
C PHE A 185 14.89 -7.19 7.70
N ILE A 186 15.30 -8.02 6.73
CA ILE A 186 15.12 -9.49 6.73
C ILE A 186 16.32 -10.17 7.44
N GLY A 187 17.36 -9.42 7.77
CA GLY A 187 18.59 -9.94 8.38
C GLY A 187 18.38 -10.58 9.74
N ASP A 188 19.01 -11.68 9.87
CA ASP A 188 19.19 -12.64 10.94
C ASP A 188 18.61 -12.27 12.31
N ASN A 189 17.36 -12.68 12.57
CA ASN A 189 16.81 -12.74 13.92
C ASN A 189 17.69 -13.59 14.87
N ASN A 190 18.62 -14.39 14.32
CA ASN A 190 19.58 -15.15 15.10
C ASN A 190 20.64 -14.25 15.75
N GLU A 191 21.12 -13.17 15.11
CA GLU A 191 22.07 -12.25 15.76
C GLU A 191 21.37 -11.41 16.84
N LYS A 192 20.13 -10.94 16.58
CA LYS A 192 19.36 -10.21 17.61
C LYS A 192 18.94 -11.11 18.78
N LYS A 193 18.59 -12.37 18.51
CA LYS A 193 18.31 -13.36 19.53
C LYS A 193 19.58 -13.74 20.34
N HIS A 194 20.75 -13.82 19.66
CA HIS A 194 22.03 -14.02 20.32
C HIS A 194 22.49 -12.86 21.23
N LEU A 195 22.04 -11.62 20.93
CA LEU A 195 22.31 -10.48 21.81
C LEU A 195 21.38 -10.52 23.04
N ALA A 196 20.12 -10.85 22.86
CA ALA A 196 19.15 -11.03 23.95
C ALA A 196 19.49 -12.18 24.88
N ASP A 197 20.08 -13.26 24.34
CA ASP A 197 20.54 -14.42 25.14
C ASP A 197 21.86 -14.15 25.89
N LYS A 198 22.54 -13.03 25.65
CA LYS A 198 23.86 -12.72 26.22
C LYS A 198 23.89 -11.61 27.26
N ILE A 199 22.83 -10.83 27.37
CA ILE A 199 22.76 -9.72 28.34
C ILE A 199 21.60 -9.94 29.31
N THR A 200 21.86 -9.70 30.58
CA THR A 200 20.81 -9.72 31.58
C THR A 200 19.83 -8.55 31.39
N PRO A 201 18.57 -8.67 31.86
CA PRO A 201 17.62 -7.56 31.79
C PRO A 201 18.14 -6.25 32.41
N GLN A 202 18.95 -6.36 33.45
CA GLN A 202 19.57 -5.19 34.10
C GLN A 202 20.63 -4.54 33.19
N GLU A 203 21.51 -5.32 32.59
CA GLU A 203 22.50 -4.82 31.64
C GLU A 203 21.85 -4.21 30.39
N ALA A 204 20.73 -4.81 29.91
CA ALA A 204 19.96 -4.26 28.83
C ALA A 204 19.36 -2.89 29.19
N HIS A 205 18.86 -2.75 30.43
CA HIS A 205 18.32 -1.48 30.94
C HIS A 205 19.41 -0.40 31.01
N ASP A 206 20.58 -0.73 31.53
CA ASP A 206 21.71 0.20 31.68
C ASP A 206 22.23 0.67 30.30
N LYS A 207 22.35 -0.27 29.33
CA LYS A 207 22.72 0.04 27.95
C LYS A 207 21.68 0.89 27.22
N TRP A 208 20.39 0.64 27.48
CA TRP A 208 19.32 1.45 26.90
C TRP A 208 19.34 2.87 27.46
N LEU A 209 19.55 3.05 28.76
CA LEU A 209 19.72 4.38 29.39
C LEU A 209 20.95 5.11 28.85
N ALA A 210 22.06 4.38 28.60
CA ALA A 210 23.27 4.90 27.98
C ALA A 210 23.11 5.18 26.47
N ARG A 211 21.97 4.84 25.84
CA ARG A 211 21.70 4.91 24.39
C ARG A 211 22.64 4.04 23.54
N GLU A 212 23.16 2.98 24.11
CA GLU A 212 24.03 2.01 23.42
C GLU A 212 23.21 0.96 22.66
N ILE A 213 21.95 0.73 23.07
CA ILE A 213 21.00 -0.14 22.37
C ILE A 213 19.67 0.58 22.14
N SER A 214 18.96 0.17 21.10
CA SER A 214 17.64 0.70 20.76
C SER A 214 16.54 0.20 21.72
N THR A 215 15.40 0.87 21.75
CA THR A 215 14.21 0.43 22.53
C THR A 215 13.76 -0.97 22.13
N THR A 216 13.87 -1.33 20.84
CA THR A 216 13.49 -2.64 20.32
C THR A 216 14.43 -3.74 20.84
N GLU A 217 15.73 -3.48 20.90
CA GLU A 217 16.71 -4.41 21.44
C GLU A 217 16.56 -4.56 22.96
N TYR A 218 16.25 -3.47 23.66
CA TYR A 218 15.93 -3.49 25.08
C TYR A 218 14.70 -4.36 25.37
N LEU A 219 13.58 -4.15 24.65
CA LEU A 219 12.36 -4.93 24.83
C LEU A 219 12.55 -6.42 24.51
N ALA A 220 13.43 -6.74 23.53
CA ALA A 220 13.75 -8.14 23.22
C ALA A 220 14.57 -8.85 24.30
N ALA A 221 15.25 -8.11 25.16
CA ALA A 221 16.07 -8.65 26.26
C ALA A 221 15.28 -8.82 27.58
N ILE A 222 14.02 -8.34 27.65
CA ILE A 222 13.17 -8.51 28.83
C ILE A 222 12.31 -9.76 28.63
N PRO A 223 12.32 -10.70 29.59
CA PRO A 223 11.45 -11.88 29.51
C PRO A 223 9.96 -11.46 29.54
N GLU A 224 9.15 -12.05 28.66
CA GLU A 224 7.69 -11.90 28.72
C GLU A 224 7.18 -12.43 30.07
N VAL A 225 6.52 -11.56 30.82
CA VAL A 225 5.81 -11.96 32.03
C VAL A 225 4.41 -12.40 31.62
N GLU A 226 4.15 -13.69 31.64
CA GLU A 226 2.78 -14.20 31.55
C GLU A 226 1.96 -13.68 32.78
N LEU A 227 0.92 -12.90 32.49
CA LEU A 227 -0.04 -12.39 33.44
C LEU A 227 -1.18 -13.40 33.66
#